data_b1d9acbc932744d6369ea49e01527aab
#
_entry.id   b1d9acbc932744d6369ea49e01527aab
#
_cell.length_a   1.000
_cell.length_b   1.000
_cell.length_c   1.000
_cell.angle_alpha   90.00
_cell.angle_beta   90.00
_cell.angle_gamma   90.00
#
_symmetry.space_group_name_H-M   'P 1'
#
loop_
_entity.id
_entity.type
_entity.pdbx_description
1 polymer ?
#
loop_
_entity_poly.entity_id
_entity_poly.type
_entity_poly.pdbx_seq_one_letter_code
_entity_poly.pdbx_strand_id
1 'polypeptide(L)'
;MKDKKTRPSIIEAFNAAIQGIIYTFKYERNMKIHYFLAVVVLTASLFLGLDRFEMILLVFAISLVVIAEMFNTAIEKTIDMITDEYHVLAKIAKDVAAGGVLIAALNSAVVGYLLFYNKLTELSDSVLNTIRQSQIHLTLICIVLVLIAVVVVKAMTSTGTPLRGGMPSGHTALAFATATAITFLGEKVVASTLAYLMAVLVAQSRIEGNIHTFWETVAGGLLGTLITILVFQIQLLV
;
A
#
# COMPACT_ATOMS: atom_id res chain seq x y z
N MET A 1 3.61 41.58 -13.18
CA MET A 1 4.21 40.42 -13.87
C MET A 1 3.50 39.17 -13.33
N LYS A 2 2.67 38.49 -14.14
CA LYS A 2 2.06 37.21 -13.75
C LYS A 2 3.13 36.13 -13.87
N ASP A 3 3.57 35.57 -12.73
CA ASP A 3 4.43 34.39 -12.73
C ASP A 3 3.78 33.31 -13.57
N LYS A 4 4.44 32.92 -14.67
CA LYS A 4 4.09 31.73 -15.42
C LYS A 4 4.29 30.54 -14.48
N LYS A 5 3.22 30.01 -13.88
CA LYS A 5 3.25 28.70 -13.21
C LYS A 5 3.82 27.69 -14.22
N THR A 6 5.07 27.37 -14.09
CA THR A 6 5.69 26.25 -14.80
C THR A 6 4.93 24.99 -14.41
N ARG A 7 4.58 24.16 -15.41
CA ARG A 7 3.91 22.88 -15.13
C ARG A 7 4.85 22.04 -14.25
N PRO A 8 4.34 21.44 -13.17
CA PRO A 8 5.16 20.61 -12.32
C PRO A 8 5.78 19.44 -13.13
N SER A 9 6.97 19.08 -12.81
CA SER A 9 7.61 17.88 -13.38
C SER A 9 6.81 16.63 -12.97
N ILE A 10 6.95 15.54 -13.72
CA ILE A 10 6.30 14.25 -13.41
C ILE A 10 6.63 13.81 -11.98
N ILE A 11 7.89 13.98 -11.56
CA ILE A 11 8.35 13.62 -10.20
C ILE A 11 7.64 14.47 -9.13
N GLU A 12 7.49 15.76 -9.37
CA GLU A 12 6.77 16.65 -8.44
C GLU A 12 5.29 16.29 -8.35
N ALA A 13 4.65 15.92 -9.48
CA ALA A 13 3.28 15.46 -9.50
C ALA A 13 3.11 14.15 -8.69
N PHE A 14 4.00 13.18 -8.86
CA PHE A 14 4.00 11.95 -8.05
C PHE A 14 4.24 12.22 -6.57
N ASN A 15 5.17 13.10 -6.22
CA ASN A 15 5.39 13.52 -4.83
C ASN A 15 4.14 14.13 -4.22
N ALA A 16 3.47 15.03 -4.95
CA ALA A 16 2.24 15.64 -4.47
C ALA A 16 1.12 14.59 -4.26
N ALA A 17 0.98 13.62 -5.18
CA ALA A 17 0.00 12.56 -5.03
C ALA A 17 0.25 11.70 -3.78
N ILE A 18 1.50 11.28 -3.55
CA ILE A 18 1.84 10.48 -2.36
C ILE A 18 1.70 11.32 -1.08
N GLN A 19 2.02 12.61 -1.10
CA GLN A 19 1.76 13.51 0.03
C GLN A 19 0.27 13.59 0.38
N GLY A 20 -0.62 13.60 -0.62
CA GLY A 20 -2.07 13.52 -0.40
C GLY A 20 -2.47 12.23 0.31
N ILE A 21 -1.94 11.08 -0.10
CA ILE A 21 -2.18 9.79 0.57
C ILE A 21 -1.67 9.82 2.02
N ILE A 22 -0.45 10.33 2.25
CA ILE A 22 0.11 10.45 3.60
C ILE A 22 -0.72 11.40 4.47
N TYR A 23 -1.17 12.52 3.91
CA TYR A 23 -2.02 13.48 4.61
C TYR A 23 -3.30 12.82 5.11
N THR A 24 -4.05 12.15 4.23
CA THR A 24 -5.31 11.48 4.59
C THR A 24 -5.07 10.38 5.63
N PHE A 25 -4.02 9.57 5.49
CA PHE A 25 -3.64 8.58 6.49
C PHE A 25 -3.32 9.20 7.85
N LYS A 26 -2.60 10.33 7.88
CA LYS A 26 -2.16 10.95 9.14
C LYS A 26 -3.30 11.64 9.89
N TYR A 27 -4.18 12.32 9.17
CA TYR A 27 -5.15 13.22 9.80
C TYR A 27 -6.57 12.67 9.79
N GLU A 28 -6.94 11.77 8.87
CA GLU A 28 -8.30 11.25 8.78
C GLU A 28 -8.45 9.92 9.54
N ARG A 29 -9.38 9.89 10.50
CA ARG A 29 -9.66 8.69 11.32
C ARG A 29 -10.17 7.52 10.47
N ASN A 30 -11.09 7.80 9.54
CA ASN A 30 -11.70 6.78 8.71
C ASN A 30 -10.66 6.13 7.79
N MET A 31 -9.76 6.93 7.21
CA MET A 31 -8.66 6.42 6.39
C MET A 31 -7.78 5.41 7.16
N LYS A 32 -7.45 5.68 8.43
CA LYS A 32 -6.69 4.74 9.28
C LYS A 32 -7.42 3.40 9.44
N ILE A 33 -8.74 3.45 9.64
CA ILE A 33 -9.58 2.26 9.77
C ILE A 33 -9.57 1.47 8.45
N HIS A 34 -9.75 2.14 7.31
CA HIS A 34 -9.76 1.50 6.00
C HIS A 34 -8.41 0.88 5.66
N TYR A 35 -7.28 1.53 5.95
CA TYR A 35 -5.95 0.95 5.78
C TYR A 35 -5.73 -0.26 6.69
N PHE A 36 -6.14 -0.18 7.96
CA PHE A 36 -6.04 -1.31 8.87
C PHE A 36 -6.84 -2.50 8.35
N LEU A 37 -8.09 -2.28 7.95
CA LEU A 37 -8.94 -3.33 7.37
C LEU A 37 -8.34 -3.90 6.08
N ALA A 38 -7.78 -3.04 5.21
CA ALA A 38 -7.12 -3.48 4.00
C ALA A 38 -5.93 -4.42 4.29
N VAL A 39 -5.10 -4.08 5.28
CA VAL A 39 -3.99 -4.96 5.71
C VAL A 39 -4.50 -6.28 6.25
N VAL A 40 -5.53 -6.25 7.12
CA VAL A 40 -6.14 -7.48 7.68
C VAL A 40 -6.69 -8.37 6.57
N VAL A 41 -7.45 -7.81 5.64
CA VAL A 41 -8.10 -8.56 4.55
C VAL A 41 -7.07 -9.09 3.55
N LEU A 42 -6.05 -8.30 3.17
CA LEU A 42 -4.95 -8.76 2.33
C LEU A 42 -4.15 -9.87 3.00
N THR A 43 -3.91 -9.76 4.30
CA THR A 43 -3.23 -10.83 5.06
C THR A 43 -4.10 -12.09 5.11
N ALA A 44 -5.40 -11.95 5.38
CA ALA A 44 -6.34 -13.08 5.38
C ALA A 44 -6.42 -13.77 4.00
N SER A 45 -6.32 -13.02 2.90
CA SER A 45 -6.34 -13.57 1.55
C SER A 45 -5.17 -14.53 1.27
N LEU A 46 -4.04 -14.40 2.00
CA LEU A 46 -2.91 -15.34 1.93
C LEU A 46 -3.30 -16.75 2.35
N PHE A 47 -4.19 -16.85 3.33
CA PHE A 47 -4.61 -18.12 3.92
C PHE A 47 -5.79 -18.75 3.19
N LEU A 48 -6.49 -17.96 2.37
CA LEU A 48 -7.76 -18.36 1.79
C LEU A 48 -7.66 -18.79 0.32
N GLY A 49 -6.45 -18.78 -0.27
CA GLY A 49 -6.19 -19.30 -1.61
C GLY A 49 -7.06 -18.66 -2.69
N LEU A 50 -7.17 -17.32 -2.68
CA LEU A 50 -7.90 -16.59 -3.70
C LEU A 50 -7.24 -16.79 -5.08
N ASP A 51 -8.06 -16.97 -6.10
CA ASP A 51 -7.58 -17.02 -7.48
C ASP A 51 -7.21 -15.63 -8.00
N ARG A 52 -6.67 -15.55 -9.23
CA ARG A 52 -6.22 -14.29 -9.81
C ARG A 52 -7.36 -13.27 -9.99
N PHE A 53 -8.53 -13.75 -10.37
CA PHE A 53 -9.68 -12.89 -10.59
C PHE A 53 -10.25 -12.39 -9.26
N GLU A 54 -10.35 -13.27 -8.28
CA GLU A 54 -10.74 -12.94 -6.91
C GLU A 54 -9.80 -11.88 -6.29
N MET A 55 -8.48 -12.02 -6.50
CA MET A 55 -7.50 -11.03 -6.05
C MET A 55 -7.67 -9.66 -6.73
N ILE A 56 -7.93 -9.64 -8.03
CA ILE A 56 -8.21 -8.38 -8.74
C ILE A 56 -9.44 -7.69 -8.15
N LEU A 57 -10.53 -8.43 -7.93
CA LEU A 57 -11.75 -7.90 -7.32
C LEU A 57 -11.50 -7.37 -5.91
N LEU A 58 -10.72 -8.09 -5.11
CA LEU A 58 -10.37 -7.67 -3.76
C LEU A 58 -9.57 -6.35 -3.75
N VAL A 59 -8.51 -6.29 -4.55
CA VAL A 59 -7.69 -5.07 -4.68
C VAL A 59 -8.51 -3.91 -5.22
N PHE A 60 -9.38 -4.16 -6.19
CA PHE A 60 -10.28 -3.14 -6.75
C PHE A 60 -11.24 -2.61 -5.68
N ALA A 61 -11.87 -3.49 -4.89
CA ALA A 61 -12.78 -3.10 -3.82
C ALA A 61 -12.07 -2.25 -2.74
N ILE A 62 -10.87 -2.66 -2.31
CA ILE A 62 -10.04 -1.89 -1.36
C ILE A 62 -9.69 -0.51 -1.94
N SER A 63 -9.23 -0.48 -3.19
CA SER A 63 -8.84 0.77 -3.85
C SER A 63 -10.02 1.73 -3.98
N LEU A 64 -11.21 1.23 -4.28
CA LEU A 64 -12.42 2.04 -4.39
C LEU A 64 -12.76 2.77 -3.08
N VAL A 65 -12.65 2.08 -1.95
CA VAL A 65 -12.88 2.69 -0.62
C VAL A 65 -11.84 3.78 -0.33
N VAL A 66 -10.56 3.48 -0.57
CA VAL A 66 -9.47 4.44 -0.34
C VAL A 66 -9.64 5.69 -1.22
N ILE A 67 -9.97 5.50 -2.49
CA ILE A 67 -10.21 6.61 -3.42
C ILE A 67 -11.43 7.44 -2.98
N ALA A 68 -12.53 6.80 -2.60
CA ALA A 68 -13.72 7.49 -2.11
C ALA A 68 -13.42 8.34 -0.87
N GLU A 69 -12.65 7.79 0.09
CA GLU A 69 -12.25 8.52 1.31
C GLU A 69 -11.32 9.70 0.99
N MET A 70 -10.41 9.54 0.03
CA MET A 70 -9.56 10.65 -0.41
C MET A 70 -10.38 11.78 -1.05
N PHE A 71 -11.38 11.45 -1.85
CA PHE A 71 -12.31 12.45 -2.41
C PHE A 71 -13.16 13.12 -1.33
N ASN A 72 -13.67 12.35 -0.37
CA ASN A 72 -14.40 12.89 0.77
C ASN A 72 -13.54 13.91 1.54
N THR A 73 -12.31 13.52 1.90
CA THR A 73 -11.36 14.42 2.57
C THR A 73 -11.10 15.69 1.75
N ALA A 74 -10.89 15.56 0.44
CA ALA A 74 -10.62 16.72 -0.41
C ALA A 74 -11.84 17.67 -0.46
N ILE A 75 -13.06 17.14 -0.54
CA ILE A 75 -14.30 17.93 -0.52
C ILE A 75 -14.46 18.61 0.84
N GLU A 76 -14.28 17.90 1.96
CA GLU A 76 -14.36 18.47 3.29
C GLU A 76 -13.39 19.64 3.48
N LYS A 77 -12.10 19.44 3.13
CA LYS A 77 -11.09 20.49 3.23
C LYS A 77 -11.38 21.67 2.30
N THR A 78 -11.93 21.44 1.13
CA THR A 78 -12.32 22.51 0.21
C THR A 78 -13.46 23.35 0.79
N ILE A 79 -14.45 22.70 1.39
CA ILE A 79 -15.59 23.38 2.01
C ILE A 79 -15.13 24.14 3.26
N ASP A 80 -14.29 23.54 4.11
CA ASP A 80 -13.73 24.18 5.31
C ASP A 80 -12.88 25.43 4.97
N MET A 81 -12.26 25.46 3.78
CA MET A 81 -11.53 26.62 3.29
C MET A 81 -12.44 27.77 2.84
N ILE A 82 -13.68 27.43 2.41
CA ILE A 82 -14.64 28.43 1.89
C ILE A 82 -15.45 29.06 3.03
N THR A 83 -15.84 28.29 4.03
CA THR A 83 -16.69 28.76 5.13
C THR A 83 -16.40 28.02 6.43
N ASP A 84 -16.24 28.79 7.50
CA ASP A 84 -16.14 28.30 8.88
C ASP A 84 -17.53 28.32 9.58
N GLU A 85 -18.54 28.96 8.96
CA GLU A 85 -19.88 29.04 9.50
C GLU A 85 -20.78 27.92 8.97
N TYR A 86 -21.82 27.58 9.75
CA TYR A 86 -22.81 26.61 9.31
C TYR A 86 -23.57 27.11 8.08
N HIS A 87 -23.45 26.36 7.00
CA HIS A 87 -24.18 26.61 5.76
C HIS A 87 -24.85 25.33 5.25
N VAL A 88 -26.14 25.39 4.93
CA VAL A 88 -26.93 24.20 4.54
C VAL A 88 -26.35 23.48 3.35
N LEU A 89 -25.93 24.20 2.31
CA LEU A 89 -25.31 23.59 1.11
C LEU A 89 -23.94 22.97 1.40
N ALA A 90 -23.14 23.58 2.29
CA ALA A 90 -21.86 23.03 2.73
C ALA A 90 -22.07 21.69 3.45
N LYS A 91 -23.08 21.62 4.33
CA LYS A 91 -23.47 20.37 4.99
C LYS A 91 -23.89 19.31 3.98
N ILE A 92 -24.78 19.66 3.05
CA ILE A 92 -25.25 18.73 2.01
C ILE A 92 -24.07 18.18 1.20
N ALA A 93 -23.13 19.02 0.78
CA ALA A 93 -21.99 18.60 -0.01
C ALA A 93 -21.08 17.62 0.77
N LYS A 94 -20.84 17.87 2.06
CA LYS A 94 -20.10 16.95 2.94
C LYS A 94 -20.87 15.62 3.12
N ASP A 95 -22.16 15.68 3.38
CA ASP A 95 -23.01 14.48 3.56
C ASP A 95 -23.03 13.61 2.28
N VAL A 96 -23.07 14.23 1.09
CA VAL A 96 -23.02 13.52 -0.20
C VAL A 96 -21.65 12.85 -0.40
N ALA A 97 -20.57 13.54 -0.08
CA ALA A 97 -19.22 12.99 -0.17
C ALA A 97 -19.05 11.78 0.78
N ALA A 98 -19.46 11.92 2.04
CA ALA A 98 -19.48 10.82 3.01
C ALA A 98 -20.38 9.65 2.56
N GLY A 99 -21.52 9.95 1.91
CA GLY A 99 -22.39 8.94 1.27
C GLY A 99 -21.66 8.10 0.22
N GLY A 100 -20.79 8.73 -0.56
CA GLY A 100 -19.93 8.02 -1.53
C GLY A 100 -19.00 7.01 -0.87
N VAL A 101 -18.38 7.39 0.26
CA VAL A 101 -17.54 6.48 1.06
C VAL A 101 -18.37 5.32 1.60
N LEU A 102 -19.56 5.60 2.14
CA LEU A 102 -20.45 4.57 2.66
C LEU A 102 -20.81 3.53 1.59
N ILE A 103 -21.18 3.98 0.38
CA ILE A 103 -21.48 3.09 -0.75
C ILE A 103 -20.27 2.24 -1.11
N ALA A 104 -19.07 2.84 -1.21
CA ALA A 104 -17.85 2.12 -1.51
C ALA A 104 -17.53 1.07 -0.43
N ALA A 105 -17.69 1.42 0.85
CA ALA A 105 -17.46 0.52 1.97
C ALA A 105 -18.47 -0.65 1.98
N LEU A 106 -19.75 -0.39 1.73
CA LEU A 106 -20.76 -1.43 1.62
C LEU A 106 -20.48 -2.37 0.45
N ASN A 107 -20.12 -1.82 -0.71
CA ASN A 107 -19.71 -2.62 -1.86
C ASN A 107 -18.50 -3.51 -1.53
N SER A 108 -17.48 -2.95 -0.87
CA SER A 108 -16.30 -3.71 -0.44
C SER A 108 -16.65 -4.81 0.55
N ALA A 109 -17.58 -4.57 1.47
CA ALA A 109 -18.08 -5.58 2.41
C ALA A 109 -18.80 -6.72 1.68
N VAL A 110 -19.63 -6.42 0.67
CA VAL A 110 -20.31 -7.43 -0.16
C VAL A 110 -19.29 -8.24 -0.96
N VAL A 111 -18.33 -7.58 -1.61
CA VAL A 111 -17.27 -8.28 -2.35
C VAL A 111 -16.48 -9.19 -1.41
N GLY A 112 -16.07 -8.68 -0.24
CA GLY A 112 -15.37 -9.48 0.77
C GLY A 112 -16.21 -10.69 1.22
N TYR A 113 -17.49 -10.49 1.53
CA TYR A 113 -18.38 -11.58 1.89
C TYR A 113 -18.44 -12.66 0.79
N LEU A 114 -18.65 -12.27 -0.46
CA LEU A 114 -18.74 -13.23 -1.57
C LEU A 114 -17.41 -13.98 -1.83
N LEU A 115 -16.28 -13.30 -1.70
CA LEU A 115 -14.96 -13.91 -1.91
C LEU A 115 -14.59 -14.88 -0.78
N PHE A 116 -14.87 -14.51 0.46
CA PHE A 116 -14.42 -15.27 1.62
C PHE A 116 -15.41 -16.31 2.12
N TYR A 117 -16.71 -16.17 1.85
CA TYR A 117 -17.74 -17.07 2.33
C TYR A 117 -17.48 -18.54 1.95
N ASN A 118 -17.28 -18.82 0.67
CA ASN A 118 -17.02 -20.18 0.19
C ASN A 118 -15.67 -20.70 0.68
N LYS A 119 -14.66 -19.84 0.73
CA LYS A 119 -13.30 -20.22 1.18
C LYS A 119 -13.28 -20.57 2.67
N LEU A 120 -14.05 -19.88 3.49
CA LEU A 120 -14.17 -20.18 4.92
C LEU A 120 -14.90 -21.51 5.17
N THR A 121 -15.84 -21.89 4.30
CA THR A 121 -16.55 -23.18 4.41
C THR A 121 -15.69 -24.35 3.95
N GLU A 122 -14.77 -24.16 3.03
CA GLU A 122 -13.82 -25.17 2.52
C GLU A 122 -12.60 -25.37 3.43
N LEU A 123 -12.46 -24.57 4.49
CA LEU A 123 -11.24 -24.52 5.32
C LEU A 123 -10.93 -25.84 6.04
N SER A 124 -11.85 -26.80 6.09
CA SER A 124 -11.63 -28.05 6.83
C SER A 124 -10.74 -29.08 6.14
N ASP A 125 -10.59 -29.06 4.80
CA ASP A 125 -9.92 -30.17 4.11
C ASP A 125 -8.84 -29.79 3.08
N SER A 126 -8.67 -28.54 2.70
CA SER A 126 -7.84 -28.17 1.54
C SER A 126 -6.74 -27.10 1.75
N VAL A 127 -6.59 -26.56 2.94
CA VAL A 127 -5.70 -25.39 3.22
C VAL A 127 -4.25 -25.64 2.81
N LEU A 128 -3.73 -26.82 3.05
CA LEU A 128 -2.31 -27.15 2.81
C LEU A 128 -1.92 -27.27 1.33
N ASN A 129 -2.85 -27.69 0.47
CA ASN A 129 -2.54 -27.90 -0.96
C ASN A 129 -2.73 -26.64 -1.81
N THR A 130 -3.65 -25.77 -1.45
CA THR A 130 -3.97 -24.55 -2.22
C THR A 130 -2.92 -23.46 -2.05
N ILE A 131 -2.31 -23.35 -0.87
CA ILE A 131 -1.26 -22.35 -0.58
C ILE A 131 0.01 -22.61 -1.39
N ARG A 132 0.36 -23.88 -1.64
CA ARG A 132 1.53 -24.23 -2.46
C ARG A 132 1.44 -23.80 -3.93
N GLN A 133 0.24 -23.56 -4.45
CA GLN A 133 0.04 -23.16 -5.85
C GLN A 133 0.00 -21.64 -6.07
N SER A 134 0.00 -20.84 -5.02
CA SER A 134 -0.23 -19.39 -5.11
C SER A 134 1.01 -18.49 -5.01
N GLN A 135 2.18 -18.95 -5.44
CA GLN A 135 3.45 -18.20 -5.36
C GLN A 135 3.38 -16.79 -5.98
N ILE A 136 2.61 -16.63 -7.05
CA ILE A 136 2.42 -15.31 -7.71
C ILE A 136 1.61 -14.36 -6.82
N HIS A 137 0.57 -14.86 -6.15
CA HIS A 137 -0.27 -14.07 -5.25
C HIS A 137 0.51 -13.60 -4.02
N LEU A 138 1.36 -14.45 -3.46
CA LEU A 138 2.24 -14.10 -2.35
C LEU A 138 3.17 -12.94 -2.69
N THR A 139 3.81 -13.00 -3.86
CA THR A 139 4.71 -11.94 -4.29
C THR A 139 3.96 -10.62 -4.45
N LEU A 140 2.76 -10.65 -5.05
CA LEU A 140 1.94 -9.45 -5.20
C LEU A 140 1.54 -8.86 -3.84
N ILE A 141 1.03 -9.71 -2.93
CA ILE A 141 0.64 -9.26 -1.58
C ILE A 141 1.85 -8.71 -0.83
N CYS A 142 3.00 -9.36 -0.92
CA CYS A 142 4.24 -8.90 -0.32
C CYS A 142 4.61 -7.49 -0.80
N ILE A 143 4.60 -7.24 -2.12
CA ILE A 143 4.89 -5.93 -2.69
C ILE A 143 3.91 -4.87 -2.17
N VAL A 144 2.61 -5.18 -2.15
CA VAL A 144 1.58 -4.26 -1.65
C VAL A 144 1.80 -3.95 -0.17
N LEU A 145 2.06 -4.96 0.66
CA LEU A 145 2.33 -4.77 2.10
C LEU A 145 3.59 -3.94 2.34
N VAL A 146 4.65 -4.17 1.58
CA VAL A 146 5.89 -3.36 1.66
C VAL A 146 5.61 -1.91 1.29
N LEU A 147 4.85 -1.65 0.23
CA LEU A 147 4.47 -0.28 -0.16
C LEU A 147 3.65 0.41 0.94
N ILE A 148 2.65 -0.28 1.49
CA ILE A 148 1.85 0.25 2.61
C ILE A 148 2.75 0.55 3.82
N ALA A 149 3.62 -0.38 4.20
CA ALA A 149 4.53 -0.21 5.33
C ALA A 149 5.47 0.98 5.14
N VAL A 150 6.03 1.16 3.94
CA VAL A 150 6.87 2.33 3.61
C VAL A 150 6.08 3.63 3.79
N VAL A 151 4.85 3.70 3.28
CA VAL A 151 3.99 4.90 3.42
C VAL A 151 3.67 5.17 4.89
N VAL A 152 3.29 4.14 5.64
CA VAL A 152 2.98 4.24 7.08
C VAL A 152 4.18 4.74 7.87
N VAL A 153 5.36 4.13 7.68
CA VAL A 153 6.56 4.53 8.42
C VAL A 153 6.98 5.96 8.04
N LYS A 154 6.90 6.34 6.76
CA LYS A 154 7.14 7.73 6.33
C LYS A 154 6.15 8.71 6.95
N ALA A 155 4.89 8.36 7.05
CA ALA A 155 3.88 9.18 7.72
C ALA A 155 4.18 9.37 9.21
N MET A 156 4.73 8.34 9.87
CA MET A 156 5.10 8.40 11.30
C MET A 156 6.39 9.18 11.55
N THR A 157 7.38 9.06 10.67
CA THR A 157 8.69 9.70 10.85
C THR A 157 8.71 11.15 10.41
N SER A 158 7.73 11.58 9.61
CA SER A 158 7.60 12.97 9.10
C SER A 158 8.87 13.53 8.44
N THR A 159 9.73 12.68 7.87
CA THR A 159 11.02 13.04 7.27
C THR A 159 11.00 12.97 5.76
N GLY A 160 11.53 13.99 5.09
CA GLY A 160 11.68 14.04 3.63
C GLY A 160 10.37 14.17 2.84
N THR A 161 10.46 13.97 1.53
CA THR A 161 9.29 13.87 0.65
C THR A 161 9.03 12.40 0.29
N PRO A 162 7.82 12.02 -0.14
CA PRO A 162 7.48 10.62 -0.41
C PRO A 162 8.43 9.89 -1.37
N LEU A 163 8.92 10.58 -2.40
CA LEU A 163 9.84 10.00 -3.40
C LEU A 163 11.28 10.50 -3.27
N ARG A 164 11.55 11.53 -2.44
CA ARG A 164 12.88 12.11 -2.32
C ARG A 164 13.24 12.34 -0.86
N GLY A 165 14.16 11.53 -0.37
CA GLY A 165 14.60 11.55 1.03
C GLY A 165 13.59 10.95 2.01
N GLY A 166 13.93 10.96 3.27
CA GLY A 166 13.12 10.47 4.37
C GLY A 166 13.19 8.95 4.60
N MET A 167 12.87 8.56 5.82
CA MET A 167 13.02 7.20 6.31
C MET A 167 11.67 6.46 6.27
N PRO A 168 11.60 5.24 5.70
CA PRO A 168 12.65 4.49 5.01
C PRO A 168 12.70 4.78 3.50
N SER A 169 13.79 4.37 2.83
CA SER A 169 13.88 4.42 1.37
C SER A 169 12.93 3.41 0.72
N GLY A 170 11.89 3.89 0.04
CA GLY A 170 10.89 3.03 -0.61
C GLY A 170 11.45 2.21 -1.76
N HIS A 171 12.32 2.78 -2.58
CA HIS A 171 12.98 2.05 -3.68
C HIS A 171 13.86 0.92 -3.17
N THR A 172 14.59 1.17 -2.08
CA THR A 172 15.44 0.15 -1.46
C THR A 172 14.58 -0.94 -0.82
N ALA A 173 13.48 -0.58 -0.16
CA ALA A 173 12.54 -1.53 0.43
C ALA A 173 11.97 -2.48 -0.64
N LEU A 174 11.51 -1.95 -1.76
CA LEU A 174 11.02 -2.75 -2.88
C LEU A 174 12.08 -3.64 -3.50
N ALA A 175 13.29 -3.12 -3.72
CA ALA A 175 14.38 -3.89 -4.32
C ALA A 175 14.78 -5.08 -3.45
N PHE A 176 14.93 -4.87 -2.14
CA PHE A 176 15.25 -5.94 -1.19
C PHE A 176 14.09 -6.91 -0.98
N ALA A 177 12.84 -6.43 -0.96
CA ALA A 177 11.65 -7.30 -0.92
C ALA A 177 11.62 -8.23 -2.13
N THR A 178 11.83 -7.69 -3.34
CA THR A 178 11.87 -8.48 -4.57
C THR A 178 13.00 -9.51 -4.56
N ALA A 179 14.21 -9.13 -4.14
CA ALA A 179 15.35 -10.05 -4.04
C ALA A 179 15.06 -11.19 -3.04
N THR A 180 14.45 -10.87 -1.91
CA THR A 180 14.05 -11.86 -0.89
C THR A 180 12.96 -12.79 -1.43
N ALA A 181 11.95 -12.25 -2.12
CA ALA A 181 10.89 -13.06 -2.74
C ALA A 181 11.46 -14.04 -3.78
N ILE A 182 12.38 -13.62 -4.66
CA ILE A 182 13.07 -14.48 -5.62
C ILE A 182 13.76 -15.64 -4.90
N THR A 183 14.38 -15.39 -3.76
CA THR A 183 15.05 -16.42 -2.96
C THR A 183 14.06 -17.45 -2.42
N PHE A 184 12.90 -17.02 -1.91
CA PHE A 184 11.87 -17.92 -1.41
C PHE A 184 11.11 -18.68 -2.49
N LEU A 185 11.05 -18.16 -3.72
CA LEU A 185 10.43 -18.85 -4.86
C LEU A 185 11.23 -20.06 -5.32
N GLY A 186 12.38 -20.36 -4.69
CA GLY A 186 13.19 -21.54 -4.99
C GLY A 186 14.01 -21.42 -6.27
N GLU A 187 14.24 -20.20 -6.72
CA GLU A 187 15.09 -19.93 -7.88
C GLU A 187 16.54 -20.36 -7.62
N LYS A 188 17.30 -20.53 -8.71
CA LYS A 188 18.71 -20.90 -8.61
C LYS A 188 19.49 -19.87 -7.78
N VAL A 189 20.46 -20.35 -6.99
CA VAL A 189 21.34 -19.49 -6.14
C VAL A 189 21.88 -18.29 -6.89
N VAL A 190 22.23 -18.48 -8.18
CA VAL A 190 22.71 -17.41 -9.05
C VAL A 190 21.66 -16.30 -9.22
N ALA A 191 20.40 -16.66 -9.42
CA ALA A 191 19.32 -15.67 -9.58
C ALA A 191 19.12 -14.85 -8.29
N SER A 192 19.12 -15.50 -7.14
CA SER A 192 19.05 -14.82 -5.84
C SER A 192 20.24 -13.88 -5.60
N THR A 193 21.47 -14.36 -5.91
CA THR A 193 22.68 -13.54 -5.78
C THR A 193 22.61 -12.29 -6.65
N LEU A 194 22.22 -12.45 -7.92
CA LEU A 194 22.06 -11.32 -8.84
C LEU A 194 20.95 -10.36 -8.39
N ALA A 195 19.85 -10.87 -7.86
CA ALA A 195 18.76 -10.04 -7.34
C ALA A 195 19.21 -9.19 -6.15
N TYR A 196 19.95 -9.76 -5.19
CA TYR A 196 20.52 -8.99 -4.08
C TYR A 196 21.60 -8.01 -4.55
N LEU A 197 22.43 -8.37 -5.53
CA LEU A 197 23.38 -7.43 -6.12
C LEU A 197 22.65 -6.22 -6.72
N MET A 198 21.57 -6.46 -7.46
CA MET A 198 20.73 -5.38 -8.00
C MET A 198 20.10 -4.53 -6.91
N ALA A 199 19.62 -5.15 -5.83
CA ALA A 199 19.04 -4.43 -4.68
C ALA A 199 20.09 -3.51 -4.02
N VAL A 200 21.34 -3.97 -3.87
CA VAL A 200 22.44 -3.17 -3.35
C VAL A 200 22.78 -2.02 -4.31
N LEU A 201 22.82 -2.26 -5.61
CA LEU A 201 23.05 -1.19 -6.61
C LEU A 201 21.93 -0.15 -6.60
N VAL A 202 20.68 -0.55 -6.39
CA VAL A 202 19.56 0.38 -6.17
C VAL A 202 19.81 1.22 -4.92
N ALA A 203 20.20 0.60 -3.81
CA ALA A 203 20.49 1.31 -2.55
C ALA A 203 21.64 2.32 -2.75
N GLN A 204 22.74 1.90 -3.39
CA GLN A 204 23.88 2.74 -3.71
C GLN A 204 23.46 3.94 -4.59
N SER A 205 22.70 3.70 -5.64
CA SER A 205 22.18 4.77 -6.52
C SER A 205 21.37 5.83 -5.75
N ARG A 206 20.64 5.44 -4.70
CA ARG A 206 19.88 6.40 -3.86
C ARG A 206 20.80 7.24 -2.98
N ILE A 207 21.91 6.66 -2.52
CA ILE A 207 22.92 7.37 -1.71
C ILE A 207 23.73 8.32 -2.59
N GLU A 208 24.27 7.84 -3.70
CA GLU A 208 25.07 8.64 -4.64
C GLU A 208 24.29 9.81 -5.24
N GLY A 209 23.00 9.61 -5.53
CA GLY A 209 22.11 10.67 -6.00
C GLY A 209 21.72 11.69 -4.93
N ASN A 210 22.24 11.58 -3.69
CA ASN A 210 21.87 12.42 -2.55
C ASN A 210 20.34 12.49 -2.32
N ILE A 211 19.62 11.40 -2.66
CA ILE A 211 18.18 11.31 -2.48
C ILE A 211 17.87 10.75 -1.09
N HIS A 212 18.70 9.80 -0.63
CA HIS A 212 18.59 9.14 0.66
C HIS A 212 19.95 9.04 1.35
N THR A 213 19.93 9.09 2.68
CA THR A 213 21.10 8.79 3.50
C THR A 213 21.34 7.26 3.57
N PHE A 214 22.53 6.88 3.98
CA PHE A 214 22.88 5.46 4.20
C PHE A 214 21.88 4.77 5.13
N TRP A 215 21.50 5.39 6.24
CA TRP A 215 20.60 4.81 7.22
C TRP A 215 19.16 4.68 6.71
N GLU A 216 18.69 5.59 5.85
CA GLU A 216 17.38 5.49 5.20
C GLU A 216 17.31 4.32 4.24
N THR A 217 18.41 4.03 3.52
CA THR A 217 18.48 2.86 2.62
C THR A 217 18.61 1.56 3.41
N VAL A 218 19.40 1.53 4.49
CA VAL A 218 19.48 0.36 5.38
C VAL A 218 18.11 0.04 5.98
N ALA A 219 17.43 1.04 6.53
CA ALA A 219 16.09 0.86 7.08
C ALA A 219 15.08 0.37 6.03
N GLY A 220 15.17 0.89 4.79
CA GLY A 220 14.35 0.42 3.68
C GLY A 220 14.63 -1.04 3.34
N GLY A 221 15.90 -1.42 3.21
CA GLY A 221 16.31 -2.79 2.94
C GLY A 221 15.83 -3.77 4.02
N LEU A 222 16.03 -3.44 5.28
CA LEU A 222 15.56 -4.24 6.42
C LEU A 222 14.04 -4.39 6.41
N LEU A 223 13.30 -3.29 6.22
CA LEU A 223 11.83 -3.31 6.19
C LEU A 223 11.32 -4.23 5.07
N GLY A 224 11.84 -4.09 3.84
CA GLY A 224 11.45 -4.92 2.71
C GLY A 224 11.76 -6.38 2.94
N THR A 225 12.97 -6.70 3.41
CA THR A 225 13.39 -8.08 3.71
C THR A 225 12.53 -8.71 4.80
N LEU A 226 12.34 -8.04 5.93
CA LEU A 226 11.59 -8.60 7.07
C LEU A 226 10.12 -8.85 6.73
N ILE A 227 9.45 -7.92 6.06
CA ILE A 227 8.06 -8.13 5.65
C ILE A 227 7.96 -9.31 4.69
N THR A 228 8.89 -9.42 3.74
CA THR A 228 8.90 -10.55 2.79
C THR A 228 9.13 -11.87 3.50
N ILE A 229 10.10 -11.95 4.41
CA ILE A 229 10.33 -13.16 5.22
C ILE A 229 9.08 -13.53 6.00
N LEU A 230 8.44 -12.58 6.67
CA LEU A 230 7.22 -12.84 7.44
C LEU A 230 6.10 -13.38 6.57
N VAL A 231 5.85 -12.76 5.41
CA VAL A 231 4.80 -13.20 4.46
C VAL A 231 5.07 -14.63 3.98
N PHE A 232 6.31 -14.95 3.60
CA PHE A 232 6.65 -16.29 3.11
C PHE A 232 6.74 -17.32 4.23
N GLN A 233 7.17 -16.95 5.44
CA GLN A 233 7.20 -17.88 6.60
C GLN A 233 5.80 -18.23 7.09
N ILE A 234 4.87 -17.30 7.10
CA ILE A 234 3.48 -17.61 7.43
C ILE A 234 2.95 -18.71 6.50
N GLN A 235 3.29 -18.66 5.21
CA GLN A 235 2.92 -19.71 4.27
C GLN A 235 3.53 -21.09 4.60
N LEU A 236 4.74 -21.12 5.17
CA LEU A 236 5.40 -22.39 5.53
C LEU A 236 4.83 -23.02 6.81
N LEU A 237 4.16 -22.23 7.65
CA LEU A 237 3.59 -22.67 8.93
C LEU A 237 2.12 -23.13 8.81
N VAL A 238 1.46 -22.79 7.71
CA VAL A 238 0.07 -23.14 7.38
C VAL A 238 0.04 -24.17 6.25
#